data_940f6ee9f7b5fa534c2bf533b3906b17
#
_entry.id   940f6ee9f7b5fa534c2bf533b3906b17
#
_cell.length_a   1.000
_cell.length_b   1.000
_cell.length_c   1.000
_cell.angle_alpha   90.00
_cell.angle_beta   90.00
_cell.angle_gamma   90.00
#
_symmetry.space_group_name_H-M   'P 1'
#
loop_
_entity.id
_entity.type
_entity.pdbx_description
1 polymer ?
#
loop_
_entity_poly.entity_id
_entity_poly.type
_entity_poly.pdbx_seq_one_letter_code
_entity_poly.pdbx_strand_id
1 'polypeptide(L)'
;MEPNSSHTDAAEITHVDRASLTALILKLLQRKGMFAAEAEIVAARLIEADLCGMSAEGIGSLPQFLDAMDLGDIDPRARIITLRDTPAAALLDGSTGMGHVATTRAMLLAIEKARAVGTGTVVIKNSRLCGDVGVIARLAADVGLIGFVTNSFAESVTNDAGDHALAWGLPTPDGSASLVVRERSLKFGDAPALAIGFLAAGLAGAEPMSRKRKANRVTNTVEHLVQAMDPDQFGSRETLLAKWGPTLAARQLSSDVASNDAEASHAVPLQAGDVQVLLEFAAKFNVELVMRPHAAQSESFPSRAASAPPGSSKAG
;
A
#
# COMPACT_ATOMS: atom_id res chain seq x y z
N MET A 1 -8.75 20.38 43.23
CA MET A 1 -8.06 20.47 41.91
C MET A 1 -7.94 19.01 41.41
N GLU A 2 -8.98 18.54 40.73
CA GLU A 2 -9.00 17.17 40.24
C GLU A 2 -8.24 17.09 38.91
N PRO A 3 -7.49 16.01 38.64
CA PRO A 3 -6.81 15.86 37.39
C PRO A 3 -7.83 15.45 36.32
N ASN A 4 -7.92 16.29 35.30
CA ASN A 4 -8.71 16.10 34.10
C ASN A 4 -8.19 14.87 33.34
N SER A 5 -8.91 13.76 33.43
CA SER A 5 -8.65 12.56 32.65
C SER A 5 -9.08 12.82 31.21
N SER A 6 -8.15 13.18 30.35
CA SER A 6 -8.34 13.12 28.90
C SER A 6 -8.52 11.65 28.49
N HIS A 7 -9.77 11.19 28.44
CA HIS A 7 -10.11 10.01 27.66
C HIS A 7 -9.81 10.32 26.20
N THR A 8 -8.71 9.81 25.70
CA THR A 8 -8.56 9.56 24.28
C THR A 8 -9.60 8.50 23.94
N ASP A 9 -10.69 8.90 23.30
CA ASP A 9 -11.65 7.99 22.70
C ASP A 9 -10.86 7.08 21.76
N ALA A 10 -10.64 5.84 22.17
CA ALA A 10 -10.15 4.82 21.26
C ALA A 10 -11.22 4.69 20.17
N ALA A 11 -10.87 5.03 18.94
CA ALA A 11 -11.79 4.98 17.82
C ALA A 11 -12.37 3.57 17.74
N GLU A 12 -13.70 3.48 17.78
CA GLU A 12 -14.41 2.21 17.75
C GLU A 12 -14.17 1.53 16.40
N ILE A 13 -13.59 0.31 16.40
CA ILE A 13 -13.31 -0.48 15.21
C ILE A 13 -14.49 -1.44 14.98
N THR A 14 -15.03 -1.38 13.79
CA THR A 14 -16.10 -2.28 13.33
C THR A 14 -15.56 -3.20 12.24
N HIS A 15 -15.90 -4.47 12.28
CA HIS A 15 -15.49 -5.45 11.29
C HIS A 15 -16.58 -5.62 10.22
N VAL A 16 -16.20 -5.46 8.97
CA VAL A 16 -17.08 -5.56 7.80
C VAL A 16 -16.68 -6.77 6.97
N ASP A 17 -17.68 -7.51 6.46
CA ASP A 17 -17.40 -8.63 5.54
C ASP A 17 -16.70 -8.16 4.27
N ARG A 18 -15.56 -8.76 3.97
CA ARG A 18 -14.71 -8.39 2.82
C ARG A 18 -15.44 -8.49 1.49
N ALA A 19 -16.26 -9.52 1.28
CA ALA A 19 -16.94 -9.72 0.02
C ALA A 19 -18.02 -8.66 -0.23
N SER A 20 -18.84 -8.37 0.80
CA SER A 20 -19.87 -7.33 0.71
C SER A 20 -19.26 -5.94 0.55
N LEU A 21 -18.16 -5.66 1.24
CA LEU A 21 -17.40 -4.41 1.09
C LEU A 21 -16.83 -4.25 -0.33
N THR A 22 -16.19 -5.30 -0.84
CA THR A 22 -15.68 -5.31 -2.22
C THR A 22 -16.81 -5.04 -3.22
N ALA A 23 -17.96 -5.72 -3.08
CA ALA A 23 -19.11 -5.52 -3.98
C ALA A 23 -19.63 -4.08 -3.96
N LEU A 24 -19.67 -3.45 -2.79
CA LEU A 24 -20.05 -2.04 -2.66
C LEU A 24 -19.07 -1.13 -3.39
N ILE A 25 -17.74 -1.28 -3.14
CA ILE A 25 -16.71 -0.45 -3.76
C ILE A 25 -16.75 -0.59 -5.28
N LEU A 26 -16.83 -1.81 -5.80
CA LEU A 26 -16.94 -2.07 -7.24
C LEU A 26 -18.13 -1.34 -7.84
N LYS A 27 -19.30 -1.43 -7.19
CA LYS A 27 -20.51 -0.76 -7.68
C LYS A 27 -20.38 0.76 -7.69
N LEU A 28 -19.73 1.34 -6.67
CA LEU A 28 -19.47 2.78 -6.60
C LEU A 28 -18.55 3.24 -7.74
N LEU A 29 -17.41 2.57 -7.93
CA LEU A 29 -16.42 2.92 -8.94
C LEU A 29 -16.96 2.73 -10.37
N GLN A 30 -17.68 1.63 -10.63
CA GLN A 30 -18.30 1.40 -11.91
C GLN A 30 -19.39 2.42 -12.25
N ARG A 31 -20.12 2.93 -11.25
CA ARG A 31 -21.07 4.04 -11.43
C ARG A 31 -20.38 5.35 -11.84
N LYS A 32 -19.13 5.54 -11.42
CA LYS A 32 -18.30 6.67 -11.89
C LYS A 32 -17.72 6.42 -13.30
N GLY A 33 -17.99 5.27 -13.89
CA GLY A 33 -17.56 4.92 -15.25
C GLY A 33 -16.25 4.13 -15.30
N MET A 34 -15.70 3.71 -14.17
CA MET A 34 -14.49 2.89 -14.12
C MET A 34 -14.77 1.50 -14.70
N PHE A 35 -13.81 0.93 -15.44
CA PHE A 35 -13.92 -0.43 -15.93
C PHE A 35 -13.77 -1.44 -14.76
N ALA A 36 -14.38 -2.62 -14.91
CA ALA A 36 -14.43 -3.61 -13.83
C ALA A 36 -13.04 -4.02 -13.33
N ALA A 37 -12.11 -4.28 -14.23
CA ALA A 37 -10.76 -4.71 -13.86
C ALA A 37 -9.98 -3.62 -13.08
N GLU A 38 -10.14 -2.35 -13.43
CA GLU A 38 -9.56 -1.23 -12.70
C GLU A 38 -10.22 -1.03 -11.34
N ALA A 39 -11.54 -1.17 -11.27
CA ALA A 39 -12.29 -1.09 -10.02
C ALA A 39 -11.89 -2.19 -9.03
N GLU A 40 -11.64 -3.42 -9.51
CA GLU A 40 -11.11 -4.53 -8.71
C GLU A 40 -9.74 -4.20 -8.11
N ILE A 41 -8.84 -3.61 -8.90
CA ILE A 41 -7.52 -3.17 -8.40
C ILE A 41 -7.70 -2.14 -7.29
N VAL A 42 -8.54 -1.12 -7.49
CA VAL A 42 -8.74 -0.07 -6.48
C VAL A 42 -9.34 -0.67 -5.20
N ALA A 43 -10.39 -1.50 -5.32
CA ALA A 43 -11.01 -2.16 -4.19
C ALA A 43 -10.01 -3.00 -3.38
N ALA A 44 -9.19 -3.80 -4.08
CA ALA A 44 -8.16 -4.61 -3.44
C ALA A 44 -7.15 -3.76 -2.66
N ARG A 45 -6.62 -2.70 -3.28
CA ARG A 45 -5.60 -1.84 -2.64
C ARG A 45 -6.15 -1.09 -1.43
N LEU A 46 -7.38 -0.57 -1.49
CA LEU A 46 -8.01 0.10 -0.35
C LEU A 46 -8.24 -0.86 0.82
N ILE A 47 -8.78 -2.04 0.55
CA ILE A 47 -9.02 -3.06 1.58
C ILE A 47 -7.70 -3.54 2.19
N GLU A 48 -6.67 -3.76 1.39
CA GLU A 48 -5.36 -4.17 1.90
C GLU A 48 -4.70 -3.09 2.77
N ALA A 49 -4.89 -1.82 2.46
CA ALA A 49 -4.44 -0.73 3.32
C ALA A 49 -5.09 -0.80 4.69
N ASP A 50 -6.41 -1.00 4.78
CA ASP A 50 -7.11 -1.15 6.06
C ASP A 50 -6.64 -2.40 6.83
N LEU A 51 -6.46 -3.53 6.14
CA LEU A 51 -5.93 -4.76 6.74
C LEU A 51 -4.50 -4.59 7.29
N CYS A 52 -3.74 -3.66 6.73
CA CYS A 52 -2.42 -3.26 7.21
C CYS A 52 -2.47 -2.15 8.27
N GLY A 53 -3.64 -1.75 8.75
CA GLY A 53 -3.79 -0.67 9.73
C GLY A 53 -3.59 0.75 9.15
N MET A 54 -3.62 0.87 7.81
CA MET A 54 -3.38 2.12 7.09
C MET A 54 -4.70 2.79 6.68
N SER A 55 -5.62 2.97 7.62
CA SER A 55 -7.00 3.42 7.38
C SER A 55 -7.11 4.77 6.65
N ALA A 56 -6.18 5.68 6.87
CA ALA A 56 -6.15 6.96 6.17
C ALA A 56 -5.94 6.84 4.64
N GLU A 57 -5.30 5.76 4.21
CA GLU A 57 -5.04 5.40 2.81
C GLU A 57 -5.94 4.26 2.32
N GLY A 58 -6.77 3.71 3.21
CA GLY A 58 -7.74 2.68 2.95
C GLY A 58 -9.10 3.22 2.52
N ILE A 59 -10.14 2.55 2.98
CA ILE A 59 -11.54 2.83 2.65
C ILE A 59 -11.97 4.26 3.03
N GLY A 60 -11.44 4.79 4.13
CA GLY A 60 -11.69 6.18 4.55
C GLY A 60 -11.32 7.22 3.49
N SER A 61 -10.43 6.89 2.55
CA SER A 61 -10.06 7.77 1.44
C SER A 61 -11.00 7.71 0.23
N LEU A 62 -11.86 6.69 0.13
CA LEU A 62 -12.73 6.46 -1.03
C LEU A 62 -13.65 7.64 -1.38
N PRO A 63 -14.31 8.32 -0.43
CA PRO A 63 -15.17 9.47 -0.75
C PRO A 63 -14.45 10.55 -1.53
N GLN A 64 -13.20 10.89 -1.15
CA GLN A 64 -12.40 11.92 -1.83
C GLN A 64 -12.10 11.54 -3.29
N PHE A 65 -11.86 10.27 -3.57
CA PHE A 65 -11.64 9.80 -4.94
C PHE A 65 -12.93 9.87 -5.77
N LEU A 66 -14.07 9.52 -5.19
CA LEU A 66 -15.37 9.62 -5.87
C LEU A 66 -15.72 11.08 -6.21
N ASP A 67 -15.46 12.01 -5.29
CA ASP A 67 -15.64 13.44 -5.50
C ASP A 67 -14.69 13.99 -6.59
N ALA A 68 -13.42 13.56 -6.57
CA ALA A 68 -12.45 13.95 -7.58
C ALA A 68 -12.82 13.45 -8.99
N MET A 69 -13.47 12.29 -9.09
CA MET A 69 -14.02 11.79 -10.35
C MET A 69 -15.22 12.66 -10.82
N ASP A 70 -16.10 13.07 -9.91
CA ASP A 70 -17.22 13.94 -10.25
C ASP A 70 -16.76 15.32 -10.72
N LEU A 71 -15.68 15.83 -10.16
CA LEU A 71 -15.07 17.11 -10.55
C LEU A 71 -14.24 17.02 -11.84
N GLY A 72 -13.97 15.80 -12.34
CA GLY A 72 -13.13 15.58 -13.52
C GLY A 72 -11.62 15.66 -13.25
N ASP A 73 -11.21 15.70 -11.99
CA ASP A 73 -9.80 15.72 -11.59
C ASP A 73 -9.15 14.35 -11.73
N ILE A 74 -9.95 13.30 -11.62
CA ILE A 74 -9.55 11.90 -11.88
C ILE A 74 -10.39 11.38 -13.04
N ASP A 75 -9.73 10.92 -14.10
CA ASP A 75 -10.41 10.20 -15.18
C ASP A 75 -10.60 8.73 -14.80
N PRO A 76 -11.83 8.27 -14.51
CA PRO A 76 -12.08 6.87 -14.16
C PRO A 76 -11.88 5.90 -15.34
N ARG A 77 -11.77 6.41 -16.57
CA ARG A 77 -11.53 5.65 -17.80
C ARG A 77 -10.12 5.80 -18.35
N ALA A 78 -9.24 6.43 -17.59
CA ALA A 78 -7.86 6.65 -17.97
C ALA A 78 -7.20 5.34 -18.42
N ARG A 79 -6.46 5.41 -19.51
CA ARG A 79 -5.63 4.30 -20.01
C ARG A 79 -4.18 4.61 -19.74
N ILE A 80 -3.48 3.68 -19.14
CA ILE A 80 -2.04 3.80 -18.93
C ILE A 80 -1.35 3.61 -20.27
N ILE A 81 -0.52 4.57 -20.64
CA ILE A 81 0.20 4.60 -21.91
C ILE A 81 1.68 4.32 -21.66
N THR A 82 2.24 3.36 -22.34
CA THR A 82 3.69 3.11 -22.32
C THR A 82 4.38 4.10 -23.24
N LEU A 83 5.21 4.97 -22.68
CA LEU A 83 5.96 5.97 -23.43
C LEU A 83 7.36 5.48 -23.82
N ARG A 84 7.94 4.65 -22.96
CA ARG A 84 9.24 4.01 -23.21
C ARG A 84 9.25 2.65 -22.53
N ASP A 85 9.84 1.68 -23.22
CA ASP A 85 10.02 0.33 -22.70
C ASP A 85 11.38 -0.21 -23.09
N THR A 86 12.11 -0.76 -22.11
CA THR A 86 13.42 -1.40 -22.26
C THR A 86 13.42 -2.68 -21.40
N PRO A 87 14.38 -3.59 -21.54
CA PRO A 87 14.38 -4.83 -20.76
C PRO A 87 14.27 -4.61 -19.24
N ALA A 88 14.95 -3.62 -18.67
CA ALA A 88 15.01 -3.37 -17.22
C ALA A 88 14.21 -2.14 -16.76
N ALA A 89 13.70 -1.30 -17.67
CA ALA A 89 13.05 -0.06 -17.29
C ALA A 89 11.89 0.30 -18.22
N ALA A 90 10.88 1.02 -17.68
CA ALA A 90 9.80 1.59 -18.46
C ALA A 90 9.39 2.98 -17.94
N LEU A 91 8.84 3.80 -18.82
CA LEU A 91 8.16 5.05 -18.50
C LEU A 91 6.71 4.96 -18.96
N LEU A 92 5.79 5.16 -18.01
CA LEU A 92 4.35 5.14 -18.23
C LEU A 92 3.75 6.53 -18.04
N ASP A 93 2.65 6.79 -18.74
CA ASP A 93 1.76 7.92 -18.48
C ASP A 93 0.47 7.39 -17.87
N GLY A 94 0.13 7.86 -16.67
CA GLY A 94 -1.06 7.47 -15.93
C GLY A 94 -2.34 8.16 -16.41
N SER A 95 -2.23 9.11 -17.35
CA SER A 95 -3.35 9.80 -18.01
C SER A 95 -4.37 10.38 -17.02
N THR A 96 -3.90 10.93 -15.90
CA THR A 96 -4.72 11.48 -14.80
C THR A 96 -5.68 10.47 -14.14
N GLY A 97 -5.45 9.18 -14.33
CA GLY A 97 -6.23 8.10 -13.74
C GLY A 97 -5.88 7.84 -12.27
N MET A 98 -6.58 6.88 -11.68
CA MET A 98 -6.35 6.43 -10.31
C MET A 98 -4.93 5.91 -10.13
N GLY A 99 -4.22 6.47 -9.15
CA GLY A 99 -2.86 6.05 -8.83
C GLY A 99 -2.75 4.59 -8.40
N HIS A 100 -3.75 4.06 -7.72
CA HIS A 100 -3.84 2.64 -7.35
C HIS A 100 -3.71 1.72 -8.57
N VAL A 101 -4.39 2.06 -9.67
CA VAL A 101 -4.33 1.30 -10.94
C VAL A 101 -2.96 1.45 -11.57
N ALA A 102 -2.47 2.69 -11.69
CA ALA A 102 -1.21 2.99 -12.35
C ALA A 102 -0.03 2.31 -11.65
N THR A 103 0.07 2.42 -10.32
CA THR A 103 1.18 1.84 -9.55
C THR A 103 1.11 0.32 -9.46
N THR A 104 -0.11 -0.26 -9.34
CA THR A 104 -0.27 -1.71 -9.36
C THR A 104 0.20 -2.29 -10.70
N ARG A 105 -0.24 -1.74 -11.83
CA ARG A 105 0.19 -2.20 -13.16
C ARG A 105 1.69 -1.97 -13.40
N ALA A 106 2.23 -0.85 -12.92
CA ALA A 106 3.64 -0.58 -12.99
C ALA A 106 4.47 -1.58 -12.18
N MET A 107 4.02 -1.94 -10.97
CA MET A 107 4.71 -2.94 -10.15
C MET A 107 4.65 -4.33 -10.79
N LEU A 108 3.52 -4.73 -11.37
CA LEU A 108 3.42 -5.99 -12.12
C LEU A 108 4.37 -6.02 -13.31
N LEU A 109 4.52 -4.91 -14.05
CA LEU A 109 5.50 -4.79 -15.13
C LEU A 109 6.94 -4.84 -14.58
N ALA A 110 7.22 -4.20 -13.45
CA ALA A 110 8.53 -4.26 -12.79
C ALA A 110 8.88 -5.69 -12.37
N ILE A 111 7.92 -6.44 -11.83
CA ILE A 111 8.06 -7.87 -11.46
C ILE A 111 8.38 -8.72 -12.71
N GLU A 112 7.67 -8.50 -13.81
CA GLU A 112 7.94 -9.20 -15.07
C GLU A 112 9.37 -8.96 -15.56
N LYS A 113 9.82 -7.70 -15.57
CA LYS A 113 11.17 -7.33 -15.93
C LYS A 113 12.21 -7.91 -14.98
N ALA A 114 11.96 -7.87 -13.67
CA ALA A 114 12.87 -8.43 -12.66
C ALA A 114 13.06 -9.94 -12.86
N ARG A 115 12.02 -10.66 -13.19
CA ARG A 115 12.09 -12.08 -13.53
C ARG A 115 12.88 -12.36 -14.82
N ALA A 116 12.83 -11.43 -15.77
CA ALA A 116 13.53 -11.58 -17.04
C ALA A 116 15.01 -11.23 -16.99
N VAL A 117 15.39 -10.16 -16.26
CA VAL A 117 16.74 -9.60 -16.27
C VAL A 117 17.29 -9.25 -14.88
N GLY A 118 16.62 -9.68 -13.80
CA GLY A 118 17.06 -9.50 -12.41
C GLY A 118 16.58 -8.21 -11.75
N THR A 119 16.15 -7.23 -12.52
CA THR A 119 15.60 -5.96 -11.99
C THR A 119 14.59 -5.37 -12.96
N GLY A 120 13.60 -4.66 -12.41
CA GLY A 120 12.65 -3.88 -13.18
C GLY A 120 12.36 -2.57 -12.49
N THR A 121 12.53 -1.46 -13.19
CA THR A 121 12.21 -0.12 -12.68
C THR A 121 11.19 0.54 -13.60
N VAL A 122 10.06 0.95 -13.05
CA VAL A 122 9.00 1.61 -13.82
C VAL A 122 8.68 2.96 -13.18
N VAL A 123 8.77 4.00 -13.99
CA VAL A 123 8.39 5.36 -13.60
C VAL A 123 7.04 5.68 -14.22
N ILE A 124 6.18 6.32 -13.43
CA ILE A 124 4.86 6.75 -13.87
C ILE A 124 4.77 8.26 -13.70
N LYS A 125 4.40 8.97 -14.76
CA LYS A 125 4.06 10.38 -14.71
C LYS A 125 2.56 10.59 -14.88
N ASN A 126 2.11 11.80 -14.56
CA ASN A 126 0.74 12.24 -14.80
C ASN A 126 -0.30 11.28 -14.19
N SER A 127 -0.04 10.81 -12.98
CA SER A 127 -0.91 9.95 -12.19
C SER A 127 -1.59 10.74 -11.06
N ARG A 128 -2.29 10.05 -10.19
CA ARG A 128 -2.90 10.58 -8.95
C ARG A 128 -2.40 9.77 -7.75
N LEU A 129 -2.84 10.13 -6.55
CA LEU A 129 -2.54 9.39 -5.33
C LEU A 129 -2.82 7.89 -5.49
N CYS A 130 -1.92 7.06 -4.97
CA CYS A 130 -2.03 5.61 -5.03
C CYS A 130 -2.42 4.95 -3.70
N GLY A 131 -2.79 5.75 -2.70
CA GLY A 131 -3.03 5.24 -1.36
C GLY A 131 -1.73 4.83 -0.67
N ASP A 132 -1.73 3.70 0.03
CA ASP A 132 -0.56 3.18 0.73
C ASP A 132 0.49 2.59 -0.25
N VAL A 133 1.67 3.20 -0.29
CA VAL A 133 2.80 2.71 -1.10
C VAL A 133 3.30 1.33 -0.64
N GLY A 134 3.04 0.97 0.62
CA GLY A 134 3.45 -0.31 1.20
C GLY A 134 2.72 -1.49 0.58
N VAL A 135 1.41 -1.38 0.32
CA VAL A 135 0.64 -2.45 -0.33
C VAL A 135 1.10 -2.66 -1.78
N ILE A 136 1.64 -1.63 -2.43
CA ILE A 136 2.21 -1.76 -3.77
C ILE A 136 3.60 -2.43 -3.71
N ALA A 137 4.46 -2.05 -2.75
CA ALA A 137 5.77 -2.67 -2.56
C ALA A 137 5.64 -4.17 -2.21
N ARG A 138 4.62 -4.52 -1.44
CA ARG A 138 4.29 -5.89 -1.04
C ARG A 138 4.04 -6.81 -2.24
N LEU A 139 3.46 -6.33 -3.33
CA LEU A 139 3.21 -7.15 -4.54
C LEU A 139 4.46 -7.86 -5.06
N ALA A 140 5.63 -7.21 -4.98
CA ALA A 140 6.89 -7.85 -5.36
C ALA A 140 7.34 -8.85 -4.29
N ALA A 141 7.17 -8.52 -3.01
CA ALA A 141 7.57 -9.38 -1.90
C ALA A 141 6.77 -10.69 -1.87
N ASP A 142 5.47 -10.64 -2.14
CA ASP A 142 4.58 -11.81 -2.18
C ASP A 142 4.96 -12.83 -3.28
N VAL A 143 5.73 -12.38 -4.27
CA VAL A 143 6.27 -13.27 -5.32
C VAL A 143 7.79 -13.53 -5.17
N GLY A 144 8.35 -13.24 -3.99
CA GLY A 144 9.73 -13.53 -3.63
C GLY A 144 10.77 -12.52 -4.13
N LEU A 145 10.35 -11.35 -4.61
CA LEU A 145 11.23 -10.26 -5.05
C LEU A 145 11.30 -9.18 -3.96
N ILE A 146 12.30 -8.31 -4.04
CA ILE A 146 12.35 -7.10 -3.22
C ILE A 146 11.60 -6.00 -3.97
N GLY A 147 10.56 -5.43 -3.34
CA GLY A 147 9.80 -4.30 -3.87
C GLY A 147 10.28 -2.97 -3.31
N PHE A 148 10.31 -1.93 -4.12
CA PHE A 148 10.49 -0.56 -3.70
C PHE A 148 9.48 0.34 -4.40
N VAL A 149 8.88 1.25 -3.65
CA VAL A 149 7.93 2.25 -4.18
C VAL A 149 8.22 3.59 -3.57
N THR A 150 8.18 4.62 -4.38
CA THR A 150 8.15 6.00 -3.90
C THR A 150 7.24 6.85 -4.75
N ASN A 151 6.73 7.92 -4.17
CA ASN A 151 5.96 8.93 -4.86
C ASN A 151 6.57 10.32 -4.67
N SER A 152 6.29 11.22 -5.59
CA SER A 152 6.60 12.63 -5.50
C SER A 152 5.41 13.43 -5.95
N PHE A 153 5.03 14.39 -5.12
CA PHE A 153 4.08 15.40 -5.52
C PHE A 153 4.83 16.51 -6.23
N ALA A 154 4.69 16.63 -7.54
CA ALA A 154 5.34 17.71 -8.32
C ALA A 154 5.03 19.11 -7.77
N GLU A 155 3.92 19.23 -7.04
CA GLU A 155 3.45 20.50 -6.45
C GLU A 155 3.82 20.69 -4.98
N SER A 156 4.39 19.71 -4.29
CA SER A 156 4.67 19.81 -2.86
C SER A 156 6.01 20.47 -2.51
N VAL A 157 6.72 20.96 -3.52
CA VAL A 157 7.99 21.67 -3.36
C VAL A 157 7.87 22.96 -2.52
N THR A 158 6.68 23.42 -2.21
CA THR A 158 6.48 24.76 -1.65
C THR A 158 5.71 24.86 -0.34
N ASN A 159 5.13 23.78 0.17
CA ASN A 159 4.38 23.82 1.43
C ASN A 159 4.76 22.65 2.33
N ASP A 160 4.74 22.86 3.64
CA ASP A 160 5.02 21.90 4.71
C ASP A 160 4.17 20.60 4.69
N ALA A 161 3.33 20.41 3.69
CA ALA A 161 2.40 19.31 3.52
C ALA A 161 2.82 18.30 2.42
N GLY A 162 4.00 18.40 1.88
CA GLY A 162 4.50 17.48 0.85
C GLY A 162 5.14 16.25 1.45
N ASP A 163 4.33 15.33 1.90
CA ASP A 163 4.84 14.05 2.39
C ASP A 163 5.24 13.17 1.21
N HIS A 164 6.54 13.09 0.93
CA HIS A 164 7.06 12.02 0.10
C HIS A 164 6.89 10.72 0.89
N ALA A 165 6.23 9.75 0.31
CA ALA A 165 6.14 8.42 0.88
C ALA A 165 7.06 7.46 0.13
N LEU A 166 7.70 6.56 0.86
CA LEU A 166 8.41 5.43 0.30
C LEU A 166 8.09 4.15 1.08
N ALA A 167 8.20 3.02 0.41
CA ALA A 167 8.10 1.72 1.07
C ALA A 167 9.02 0.70 0.42
N TRP A 168 9.46 -0.24 1.25
CA TRP A 168 10.15 -1.45 0.86
C TRP A 168 9.27 -2.66 1.19
N GLY A 169 9.14 -3.59 0.27
CA GLY A 169 8.57 -4.91 0.48
C GLY A 169 9.68 -5.96 0.42
N LEU A 170 9.83 -6.73 1.48
CA LEU A 170 10.85 -7.75 1.61
C LEU A 170 10.19 -9.11 1.79
N PRO A 171 10.49 -10.11 0.96
CA PRO A 171 9.95 -11.45 1.14
C PRO A 171 10.55 -12.09 2.40
N THR A 172 9.77 -12.89 3.13
CA THR A 172 10.32 -13.70 4.22
C THR A 172 11.00 -14.97 3.67
N PRO A 173 11.96 -15.57 4.43
CA PRO A 173 12.70 -16.74 3.97
C PRO A 173 11.83 -17.94 3.60
N ASP A 174 10.74 -18.13 4.34
CA ASP A 174 9.78 -19.23 4.18
C ASP A 174 8.61 -18.90 3.24
N GLY A 175 8.56 -17.67 2.72
CA GLY A 175 7.47 -17.21 1.87
C GLY A 175 6.14 -17.04 2.62
N SER A 176 6.13 -17.15 3.95
CA SER A 176 4.90 -17.11 4.75
C SER A 176 4.35 -15.71 4.93
N ALA A 177 5.18 -14.68 4.78
CA ALA A 177 4.78 -13.29 4.96
C ALA A 177 5.70 -12.35 4.15
N SER A 178 5.28 -11.10 4.02
CA SER A 178 6.09 -10.03 3.47
C SER A 178 6.31 -8.97 4.54
N LEU A 179 7.56 -8.62 4.81
CA LEU A 179 7.88 -7.49 5.66
C LEU A 179 7.77 -6.20 4.84
N VAL A 180 6.94 -5.28 5.28
CA VAL A 180 6.80 -3.96 4.63
C VAL A 180 7.32 -2.89 5.56
N VAL A 181 8.28 -2.11 5.07
CA VAL A 181 8.84 -0.95 5.78
C VAL A 181 8.39 0.31 5.06
N ARG A 182 7.77 1.24 5.80
CA ARG A 182 7.24 2.50 5.28
C ARG A 182 7.94 3.69 5.92
N GLU A 183 8.19 4.72 5.11
CA GLU A 183 8.58 6.05 5.59
C GLU A 183 7.62 7.08 4.98
N ARG A 184 6.92 7.83 5.81
CA ARG A 184 5.79 8.69 5.39
C ARG A 184 6.06 10.18 5.49
N SER A 185 7.08 10.59 6.22
CA SER A 185 7.25 11.98 6.62
C SER A 185 8.56 12.59 6.15
N LEU A 186 8.99 12.26 4.94
CA LEU A 186 10.15 12.92 4.35
C LEU A 186 9.75 14.34 3.95
N LYS A 187 10.14 15.29 4.77
CA LYS A 187 9.84 16.70 4.52
C LYS A 187 10.71 17.23 3.38
N PHE A 188 10.09 18.04 2.53
CA PHE A 188 10.83 18.79 1.52
C PHE A 188 11.89 19.68 2.19
N GLY A 189 13.11 19.61 1.67
CA GLY A 189 14.27 20.29 2.25
C GLY A 189 15.26 19.36 2.91
N ASP A 190 14.85 18.15 3.30
CA ASP A 190 15.75 17.11 3.73
C ASP A 190 16.42 16.46 2.51
N ALA A 191 17.72 16.18 2.59
CA ALA A 191 18.46 15.57 1.49
C ALA A 191 17.86 14.24 0.98
N PRO A 192 17.33 13.33 1.85
CA PRO A 192 16.62 12.14 1.40
C PRO A 192 15.35 12.45 0.61
N ALA A 193 14.54 13.42 1.04
CA ALA A 193 13.32 13.81 0.34
C ALA A 193 13.61 14.38 -1.05
N LEU A 194 14.66 15.17 -1.18
CA LEU A 194 15.10 15.70 -2.47
C LEU A 194 15.53 14.58 -3.43
N ALA A 195 16.29 13.59 -2.93
CA ALA A 195 16.72 12.45 -3.73
C ALA A 195 15.52 11.61 -4.21
N ILE A 196 14.55 11.37 -3.33
CA ILE A 196 13.32 10.61 -3.65
C ILE A 196 12.45 11.38 -4.64
N GLY A 197 12.29 12.69 -4.44
CA GLY A 197 11.59 13.56 -5.38
C GLY A 197 12.23 13.53 -6.76
N PHE A 198 13.57 13.54 -6.84
CA PHE A 198 14.28 13.38 -8.11
C PHE A 198 14.05 12.01 -8.76
N LEU A 199 14.05 10.93 -7.98
CA LEU A 199 13.81 9.60 -8.53
C LEU A 199 12.41 9.47 -9.15
N ALA A 200 11.39 9.99 -8.51
CA ALA A 200 10.03 9.91 -9.06
C ALA A 200 9.77 11.01 -10.10
N ALA A 201 9.84 12.28 -9.70
CA ALA A 201 9.49 13.40 -10.58
C ALA A 201 10.55 13.71 -11.62
N GLY A 202 11.83 13.71 -11.25
CA GLY A 202 12.93 14.01 -12.17
C GLY A 202 13.06 12.99 -13.31
N LEU A 203 12.95 11.69 -12.98
CA LEU A 203 12.97 10.62 -14.00
C LEU A 203 11.70 10.59 -14.85
N ALA A 204 10.58 11.06 -14.31
CA ALA A 204 9.33 11.24 -15.06
C ALA A 204 9.40 12.42 -16.05
N GLY A 205 10.42 13.27 -15.96
CA GLY A 205 10.56 14.49 -16.74
C GLY A 205 9.60 15.59 -16.27
N ALA A 206 9.18 15.57 -15.02
CA ALA A 206 8.37 16.63 -14.41
C ALA A 206 9.24 17.88 -14.20
N GLU A 207 8.69 19.05 -14.54
CA GLU A 207 9.37 20.32 -14.27
C GLU A 207 9.35 20.63 -12.77
N PRO A 208 10.45 21.12 -12.19
CA PRO A 208 10.46 21.62 -10.83
C PRO A 208 9.44 22.76 -10.68
N MET A 209 8.51 22.62 -9.76
CA MET A 209 7.43 23.58 -9.65
C MET A 209 7.86 24.98 -9.22
N SER A 210 7.27 25.99 -9.86
CA SER A 210 7.34 27.38 -9.41
C SER A 210 6.31 27.66 -8.31
N ARG A 211 6.71 28.46 -7.32
CA ARG A 211 6.02 28.79 -6.04
C ARG A 211 4.57 29.30 -6.10
N LYS A 212 3.81 29.16 -7.20
CA LYS A 212 2.59 29.95 -7.40
C LYS A 212 1.25 29.19 -7.45
N ARG A 213 1.21 27.87 -7.36
CA ARG A 213 -0.06 27.12 -7.38
C ARG A 213 -0.49 26.68 -5.99
N LYS A 214 -1.78 26.91 -5.65
CA LYS A 214 -2.39 26.33 -4.44
C LYS A 214 -2.51 24.83 -4.65
N ALA A 215 -1.86 24.07 -3.79
CA ALA A 215 -1.92 22.62 -3.82
C ALA A 215 -3.31 22.13 -3.38
N ASN A 216 -3.94 21.31 -4.20
CA ASN A 216 -5.04 20.45 -3.77
C ASN A 216 -4.54 19.00 -3.85
N ARG A 217 -4.44 18.33 -2.69
CA ARG A 217 -3.80 17.01 -2.56
C ARG A 217 -4.41 15.93 -3.46
N VAL A 218 -5.70 16.01 -3.75
CA VAL A 218 -6.41 15.01 -4.56
C VAL A 218 -6.29 15.28 -6.06
N THR A 219 -6.13 16.55 -6.45
CA THR A 219 -6.14 16.99 -7.86
C THR A 219 -4.74 17.15 -8.44
N ASN A 220 -3.72 17.13 -7.59
CA ASN A 220 -2.35 17.28 -8.03
C ASN A 220 -1.84 16.03 -8.77
N THR A 221 -1.03 16.26 -9.78
CA THR A 221 -0.29 15.20 -10.44
C THR A 221 0.74 14.61 -9.48
N VAL A 222 0.78 13.29 -9.42
CA VAL A 222 1.73 12.54 -8.61
C VAL A 222 2.55 11.67 -9.55
N GLU A 223 3.86 11.75 -9.42
CA GLU A 223 4.80 10.88 -10.09
C GLU A 223 5.19 9.74 -9.14
N HIS A 224 5.31 8.54 -9.70
CA HIS A 224 5.69 7.37 -8.93
C HIS A 224 6.91 6.70 -9.56
N LEU A 225 7.72 6.09 -8.72
CA LEU A 225 8.71 5.10 -9.12
C LEU A 225 8.42 3.81 -8.38
N VAL A 226 8.33 2.72 -9.12
CA VAL A 226 8.25 1.37 -8.57
C VAL A 226 9.42 0.55 -9.09
N GLN A 227 9.96 -0.32 -8.24
CA GLN A 227 11.06 -1.20 -8.60
C GLN A 227 10.84 -2.57 -7.98
N ALA A 228 11.15 -3.61 -8.76
CA ALA A 228 11.29 -4.98 -8.29
C ALA A 228 12.72 -5.47 -8.54
N MET A 229 13.27 -6.19 -7.58
CA MET A 229 14.64 -6.73 -7.67
C MET A 229 14.63 -8.19 -7.28
N ASP A 230 15.31 -9.02 -8.06
CA ASP A 230 15.51 -10.43 -7.76
C ASP A 230 16.73 -10.58 -6.85
N PRO A 231 16.55 -10.96 -5.56
CA PRO A 231 17.66 -11.11 -4.64
C PRO A 231 18.64 -12.21 -5.06
N ASP A 232 18.21 -13.20 -5.85
CA ASP A 232 19.04 -14.30 -6.31
C ASP A 232 20.13 -13.85 -7.31
N GLN A 233 20.01 -12.65 -7.88
CA GLN A 233 21.06 -12.04 -8.71
C GLN A 233 22.27 -11.55 -7.90
N PHE A 234 22.12 -11.36 -6.59
CA PHE A 234 23.17 -10.85 -5.68
C PHE A 234 23.70 -11.92 -4.73
N GLY A 235 23.14 -13.11 -4.77
CA GLY A 235 23.44 -14.21 -3.89
C GLY A 235 22.19 -15.04 -3.62
N SER A 236 22.33 -16.12 -2.85
CA SER A 236 21.16 -16.92 -2.50
C SER A 236 20.20 -16.09 -1.63
N ARG A 237 18.97 -15.92 -2.11
CA ARG A 237 17.85 -15.32 -1.35
C ARG A 237 17.76 -15.94 0.05
N GLU A 238 17.82 -17.24 0.13
CA GLU A 238 17.76 -18.01 1.37
C GLU A 238 18.85 -17.55 2.35
N THR A 239 20.09 -17.41 1.87
CA THR A 239 21.22 -16.96 2.69
C THR A 239 21.03 -15.52 3.17
N LEU A 240 20.58 -14.64 2.30
CA LEU A 240 20.35 -13.23 2.63
C LEU A 240 19.24 -13.09 3.70
N LEU A 241 18.13 -13.75 3.48
CA LEU A 241 16.98 -13.67 4.38
C LEU A 241 17.22 -14.43 5.69
N ALA A 242 17.95 -15.56 5.67
CA ALA A 242 18.34 -16.27 6.91
C ALA A 242 19.23 -15.40 7.81
N LYS A 243 20.11 -14.58 7.23
CA LYS A 243 21.00 -13.68 7.99
C LYS A 243 20.30 -12.42 8.50
N TRP A 244 19.45 -11.80 7.68
CA TRP A 244 18.84 -10.51 7.99
C TRP A 244 17.43 -10.61 8.57
N GLY A 245 16.68 -11.67 8.24
CA GLY A 245 15.31 -11.88 8.72
C GLY A 245 15.16 -11.77 10.23
N PRO A 246 15.99 -12.47 11.05
CA PRO A 246 15.93 -12.33 12.51
C PRO A 246 16.21 -10.91 13.02
N THR A 247 17.12 -10.18 12.37
CA THR A 247 17.46 -8.80 12.75
C THR A 247 16.31 -7.86 12.43
N LEU A 248 15.65 -8.02 11.28
CA LEU A 248 14.49 -7.23 10.89
C LEU A 248 13.30 -7.53 11.78
N ALA A 249 13.03 -8.80 12.08
CA ALA A 249 11.97 -9.22 12.98
C ALA A 249 12.18 -8.72 14.43
N ALA A 250 13.43 -8.81 14.94
CA ALA A 250 13.74 -8.38 16.30
C ALA A 250 13.65 -6.86 16.52
N ARG A 251 13.81 -6.06 15.49
CA ARG A 251 13.69 -4.61 15.56
C ARG A 251 12.25 -4.13 15.65
N GLN A 252 11.26 -5.04 15.51
CA GLN A 252 9.85 -4.66 15.54
C GLN A 252 9.65 -3.27 14.92
N LEU A 253 10.07 -3.11 13.67
CA LEU A 253 9.76 -1.92 12.93
C LEU A 253 8.24 -1.89 12.89
N SER A 254 7.68 -1.18 13.83
CA SER A 254 6.27 -0.94 14.14
C SER A 254 5.28 -1.72 13.24
N SER A 255 4.50 -2.62 13.83
CA SER A 255 3.20 -3.17 13.40
C SER A 255 2.95 -3.53 11.91
N ASP A 256 3.90 -3.41 11.04
CA ASP A 256 3.75 -3.52 9.59
C ASP A 256 4.15 -4.90 9.03
N VAL A 257 4.22 -5.93 9.86
CA VAL A 257 4.25 -7.31 9.37
C VAL A 257 2.82 -7.67 8.98
N ALA A 258 2.47 -7.36 7.73
CA ALA A 258 1.27 -7.91 7.15
C ALA A 258 1.52 -9.41 6.98
N SER A 259 0.94 -10.23 7.86
CA SER A 259 0.91 -11.67 7.66
C SER A 259 0.11 -11.97 6.39
N ASN A 260 0.42 -13.07 5.69
CA ASN A 260 -0.41 -13.56 4.59
C ASN A 260 -1.85 -13.86 5.05
N ASP A 261 -2.10 -13.95 6.36
CA ASP A 261 -3.42 -14.06 6.96
C ASP A 261 -4.33 -12.86 6.65
N ALA A 262 -3.76 -11.69 6.34
CA ALA A 262 -4.55 -10.53 5.91
C ALA A 262 -5.27 -10.79 4.56
N GLU A 263 -4.69 -11.56 3.65
CA GLU A 263 -5.37 -11.97 2.40
C GLU A 263 -6.49 -12.98 2.66
N ALA A 264 -6.30 -13.86 3.63
CA ALA A 264 -7.30 -14.84 4.03
C ALA A 264 -8.40 -14.24 4.94
N SER A 265 -8.24 -13.02 5.45
CA SER A 265 -9.22 -12.41 6.34
C SER A 265 -10.53 -12.14 5.60
N HIS A 266 -11.61 -12.74 6.12
CA HIS A 266 -12.98 -12.48 5.67
C HIS A 266 -13.58 -11.21 6.25
N ALA A 267 -12.91 -10.56 7.19
CA ALA A 267 -13.36 -9.38 7.90
C ALA A 267 -12.34 -8.25 7.80
N VAL A 268 -12.79 -7.06 7.45
CA VAL A 268 -11.97 -5.85 7.31
C VAL A 268 -12.24 -4.95 8.50
N PRO A 269 -11.22 -4.57 9.30
CA PRO A 269 -11.37 -3.64 10.40
C PRO A 269 -11.47 -2.21 9.87
N LEU A 270 -12.55 -1.50 10.14
CA LEU A 270 -12.79 -0.13 9.71
C LEU A 270 -13.09 0.76 10.91
N GLN A 271 -12.76 2.03 10.80
CA GLN A 271 -13.16 3.05 11.75
C GLN A 271 -14.68 3.24 11.70
N ALA A 272 -15.32 3.44 12.83
CA ALA A 272 -16.79 3.60 12.91
C ALA A 272 -17.30 4.74 12.00
N GLY A 273 -16.54 5.84 11.89
CA GLY A 273 -16.87 6.94 10.99
C GLY A 273 -16.91 6.52 9.52
N ASP A 274 -15.95 5.72 9.06
CA ASP A 274 -15.89 5.23 7.68
C ASP A 274 -17.06 4.25 7.42
N VAL A 275 -17.40 3.41 8.38
CA VAL A 275 -18.55 2.50 8.28
C VAL A 275 -19.85 3.26 8.11
N GLN A 276 -20.03 4.38 8.82
CA GLN A 276 -21.24 5.19 8.69
C GLN A 276 -21.39 5.74 7.25
N VAL A 277 -20.32 6.25 6.66
CA VAL A 277 -20.31 6.72 5.26
C VAL A 277 -20.60 5.57 4.29
N LEU A 278 -20.03 4.40 4.53
CA LEU A 278 -20.30 3.22 3.70
C LEU A 278 -21.74 2.76 3.78
N LEU A 279 -22.38 2.82 4.96
CA LEU A 279 -23.80 2.49 5.13
C LEU A 279 -24.71 3.44 4.34
N GLU A 280 -24.39 4.72 4.28
CA GLU A 280 -25.11 5.69 3.46
C GLU A 280 -25.00 5.35 1.96
N PHE A 281 -23.79 5.02 1.49
CA PHE A 281 -23.60 4.54 0.12
C PHE A 281 -24.32 3.21 -0.14
N ALA A 282 -24.24 2.25 0.79
CA ALA A 282 -24.91 0.96 0.68
C ALA A 282 -26.42 1.12 0.51
N ALA A 283 -27.05 1.98 1.32
CA ALA A 283 -28.46 2.29 1.23
C ALA A 283 -28.82 2.97 -0.11
N LYS A 284 -28.04 3.99 -0.51
CA LYS A 284 -28.24 4.73 -1.77
C LYS A 284 -28.16 3.83 -3.01
N PHE A 285 -27.32 2.81 -2.98
CA PHE A 285 -27.05 1.94 -4.13
C PHE A 285 -27.68 0.56 -4.01
N ASN A 286 -28.48 0.32 -2.98
CA ASN A 286 -29.12 -0.97 -2.70
C ASN A 286 -28.12 -2.14 -2.72
N VAL A 287 -27.07 -2.01 -1.91
CA VAL A 287 -26.05 -3.04 -1.63
C VAL A 287 -26.14 -3.38 -0.18
N GLU A 288 -26.17 -4.65 0.15
CA GLU A 288 -26.10 -5.12 1.52
C GLU A 288 -24.64 -5.08 2.01
N LEU A 289 -24.39 -4.33 3.09
CA LEU A 289 -23.11 -4.31 3.78
C LEU A 289 -23.21 -5.20 5.02
N VAL A 290 -22.50 -6.31 5.02
CA VAL A 290 -22.56 -7.31 6.09
C VAL A 290 -21.54 -6.99 7.17
N MET A 291 -22.03 -6.76 8.41
CA MET A 291 -21.19 -6.58 9.58
C MET A 291 -20.79 -7.95 10.13
N ARG A 292 -19.53 -8.09 10.51
CA ARG A 292 -19.01 -9.27 11.20
C ARG A 292 -18.90 -8.98 12.69
N PRO A 293 -19.37 -9.89 13.57
CA PRO A 293 -19.08 -9.73 14.98
C PRO A 293 -17.57 -9.76 15.19
N HIS A 294 -17.08 -8.94 16.12
CA HIS A 294 -15.68 -9.00 16.56
C HIS A 294 -15.45 -10.44 17.07
N ALA A 295 -14.58 -11.19 16.37
CA ALA A 295 -14.13 -12.47 16.91
C ALA A 295 -13.38 -12.15 18.20
N ALA A 296 -14.02 -12.37 19.35
CA ALA A 296 -13.34 -12.30 20.63
C ALA A 296 -12.08 -13.16 20.50
N GLN A 297 -10.92 -12.59 20.84
CA GLN A 297 -9.65 -13.30 20.90
C GLN A 297 -9.80 -14.46 21.91
N SER A 298 -10.33 -15.58 21.47
CA SER A 298 -10.41 -16.83 22.18
C SER A 298 -9.81 -17.93 21.31
N GLU A 299 -8.49 -17.85 21.19
CA GLU A 299 -7.68 -19.06 21.10
C GLU A 299 -6.34 -18.74 21.76
N SER A 300 -6.29 -19.07 23.05
CA SER A 300 -5.06 -19.24 23.79
C SER A 300 -4.15 -20.17 22.98
N PHE A 301 -3.01 -19.66 22.55
CA PHE A 301 -1.95 -20.49 22.03
C PHE A 301 -1.70 -21.65 23.00
N PRO A 302 -1.74 -22.92 22.57
CA PRO A 302 -1.37 -24.01 23.43
C PRO A 302 0.10 -23.78 23.83
N SER A 303 0.30 -23.57 25.12
CA SER A 303 1.62 -23.54 25.74
C SER A 303 2.39 -24.79 25.28
N ARG A 304 3.40 -24.61 24.46
CA ARG A 304 4.31 -25.67 24.07
C ARG A 304 5.07 -26.08 25.33
N ALA A 305 4.60 -27.15 25.96
CA ALA A 305 5.29 -27.78 27.09
C ALA A 305 6.74 -28.02 26.72
N ALA A 306 7.64 -27.43 27.49
CA ALA A 306 9.07 -27.66 27.40
C ALA A 306 9.35 -29.18 27.56
N SER A 307 9.70 -29.84 26.47
CA SER A 307 10.22 -31.19 26.53
C SER A 307 11.61 -31.11 27.17
N ALA A 308 11.74 -31.70 28.33
CA ALA A 308 13.00 -31.88 29.05
C ALA A 308 14.01 -32.64 28.16
N PRO A 309 15.32 -32.33 28.25
CA PRO A 309 16.32 -33.07 27.52
C PRO A 309 16.45 -34.49 28.05
N PRO A 310 16.69 -35.50 27.20
CA PRO A 310 16.88 -36.88 27.66
C PRO A 310 18.17 -36.99 28.46
N GLY A 311 18.02 -37.58 29.63
CA GLY A 311 19.10 -37.80 30.59
C GLY A 311 20.24 -38.61 30.00
N SER A 312 21.45 -38.18 30.34
CA SER A 312 22.71 -38.92 30.17
C SER A 312 22.68 -40.19 31.01
N SER A 313 22.54 -41.34 30.39
CA SER A 313 22.88 -42.60 31.06
C SER A 313 24.39 -42.83 30.96
N LYS A 314 25.07 -42.75 32.12
CA LYS A 314 26.37 -43.37 32.33
C LYS A 314 26.18 -44.88 32.38
N ALA A 315 26.93 -45.61 31.63
CA ALA A 315 27.35 -46.94 31.95
C ALA A 315 28.64 -47.31 31.19
N GLY A 316 29.62 -47.68 31.93
CA GLY A 316 30.43 -48.80 31.90
C GLY A 316 31.60 -48.83 30.93
#